data_482af24b73a866e2479e616d5e872108
#
_entry.id   482af24b73a866e2479e616d5e872108
#
_cell.length_a   1.000
_cell.length_b   1.000
_cell.length_c   1.000
_cell.angle_alpha   90.00
_cell.angle_beta   90.00
_cell.angle_gamma   90.00
#
_symmetry.space_group_name_H-M   'P 1'
#
loop_
_entity.id
_entity.type
_entity.pdbx_description
1 polymer ?
#
loop_
_entity_poly.entity_id
_entity_poly.type
_entity_poly.pdbx_seq_one_letter_code
_entity_poly.pdbx_strand_id
1 'polypeptide(L)'
;TYAILSIIIICLLVIFLCLNPFLNWTSILNTPASMAAELSTLALLVFVFFCLQFILQLITTIITANQQPAKASFFNFLGSLFSLTVIFILTKTTSGSLIYLALSLGFTPVLVLTASSLWFYTHEYKKYAPSIKFVKFSYARELMSLGLKFFIIQIATVVLYETSNLIIAQLFGPAQVTPYN
;
A
#
# COMPACT_ATOMS: atom_id res chain seq x y z
N THR A 1 0.58 3.66 18.96
CA THR A 1 0.15 3.83 17.55
C THR A 1 0.37 2.54 16.76
N TYR A 2 1.59 1.95 16.72
CA TYR A 2 1.87 0.71 15.95
C TYR A 2 0.91 -0.44 16.25
N ALA A 3 0.68 -0.77 17.54
CA ALA A 3 -0.19 -1.89 17.93
C ALA A 3 -1.65 -1.70 17.43
N ILE A 4 -2.20 -0.49 17.59
CA ILE A 4 -3.56 -0.17 17.15
C ILE A 4 -3.65 -0.28 15.63
N LEU A 5 -2.68 0.31 14.91
CA LEU A 5 -2.64 0.26 13.47
C LEU A 5 -2.50 -1.18 12.95
N SER A 6 -1.60 -1.97 13.55
CA SER A 6 -1.42 -3.39 13.17
C SER A 6 -2.69 -4.20 13.36
N ILE A 7 -3.43 -3.99 14.46
CA ILE A 7 -4.71 -4.68 14.68
C ILE A 7 -5.72 -4.31 13.61
N ILE A 8 -5.87 -3.01 13.30
CA ILE A 8 -6.79 -2.55 12.27
C ILE A 8 -6.43 -3.15 10.91
N ILE A 9 -5.16 -3.12 10.54
CA ILE A 9 -4.68 -3.64 9.26
C ILE A 9 -4.85 -5.16 9.18
N ILE A 10 -4.59 -5.90 10.25
CA ILE A 10 -4.82 -7.36 10.29
C ILE A 10 -6.32 -7.66 10.14
N CYS A 11 -7.20 -6.92 10.83
CA CYS A 11 -8.64 -7.08 10.65
C CYS A 11 -9.08 -6.82 9.20
N LEU A 12 -8.58 -5.74 8.58
CA LEU A 12 -8.85 -5.43 7.18
C LEU A 12 -8.34 -6.51 6.24
N LEU A 13 -7.14 -7.05 6.50
CA LEU A 13 -6.58 -8.14 5.71
C LEU A 13 -7.44 -9.41 5.81
N VAL A 14 -7.89 -9.78 7.01
CA VAL A 14 -8.78 -10.92 7.21
C VAL A 14 -10.12 -10.72 6.48
N ILE A 15 -10.71 -9.53 6.59
CA ILE A 15 -11.96 -9.20 5.87
C ILE A 15 -11.73 -9.33 4.36
N PHE A 16 -10.63 -8.79 3.84
CA PHE A 16 -10.32 -8.88 2.42
C PHE A 16 -10.11 -10.33 1.96
N LEU A 17 -9.39 -11.15 2.74
CA LEU A 17 -9.20 -12.57 2.44
C LEU A 17 -10.52 -13.34 2.36
N CYS A 18 -11.47 -13.00 3.22
CA CYS A 18 -12.82 -13.61 3.19
C CYS A 18 -13.63 -13.12 1.97
N LEU A 19 -13.50 -11.87 1.57
CA LEU A 19 -14.27 -11.27 0.48
C LEU A 19 -13.68 -11.58 -0.90
N ASN A 20 -12.37 -11.67 -1.05
CA ASN A 20 -11.68 -11.83 -2.33
C ASN A 20 -12.22 -12.99 -3.20
N PRO A 21 -12.54 -14.18 -2.67
CA PRO A 21 -13.11 -15.27 -3.46
C PRO A 21 -14.50 -14.99 -4.05
N PHE A 22 -15.25 -14.08 -3.45
CA PHE A 22 -16.61 -13.70 -3.89
C PHE A 22 -16.59 -12.54 -4.89
N LEU A 23 -15.45 -11.85 -5.05
CA LEU A 23 -15.32 -10.71 -5.95
C LEU A 23 -15.04 -11.20 -7.38
N ASN A 24 -15.89 -10.80 -8.31
CA ASN A 24 -15.65 -11.05 -9.73
C ASN A 24 -14.78 -9.95 -10.33
N TRP A 25 -13.45 -10.10 -10.20
CA TRP A 25 -12.48 -9.12 -10.67
C TRP A 25 -12.54 -8.87 -12.18
N THR A 26 -12.90 -9.88 -12.98
CA THR A 26 -13.04 -9.71 -14.43
C THR A 26 -14.20 -8.82 -14.79
N SER A 27 -15.30 -8.91 -14.06
CA SER A 27 -16.44 -8.00 -14.23
C SER A 27 -16.14 -6.59 -13.76
N ILE A 28 -15.45 -6.45 -12.61
CA ILE A 28 -15.09 -5.13 -12.04
C ILE A 28 -14.14 -4.39 -12.97
N LEU A 29 -13.14 -5.08 -13.55
CA LEU A 29 -12.10 -4.46 -14.38
C LEU A 29 -12.38 -4.58 -15.88
N ASN A 30 -13.53 -5.15 -16.28
CA ASN A 30 -13.93 -5.36 -17.67
C ASN A 30 -12.83 -6.07 -18.50
N THR A 31 -12.37 -7.24 -18.00
CA THR A 31 -11.28 -8.01 -18.59
C THR A 31 -11.75 -9.40 -19.00
N PRO A 32 -11.03 -10.12 -19.91
CA PRO A 32 -11.39 -11.47 -20.32
C PRO A 32 -11.48 -12.46 -19.16
N ALA A 33 -12.44 -13.37 -19.20
CA ALA A 33 -12.66 -14.39 -18.16
C ALA A 33 -11.43 -15.32 -17.95
N SER A 34 -10.57 -15.48 -18.96
CA SER A 34 -9.32 -16.25 -18.86
C SER A 34 -8.35 -15.71 -17.82
N MET A 35 -8.47 -14.43 -17.44
CA MET A 35 -7.59 -13.76 -16.46
C MET A 35 -8.13 -13.83 -15.02
N ALA A 36 -9.28 -14.47 -14.77
CA ALA A 36 -9.93 -14.43 -13.45
C ALA A 36 -9.04 -14.89 -12.30
N ALA A 37 -8.34 -16.01 -12.46
CA ALA A 37 -7.44 -16.56 -11.43
C ALA A 37 -6.21 -15.66 -11.19
N GLU A 38 -5.65 -15.11 -12.27
CA GLU A 38 -4.50 -14.19 -12.19
C GLU A 38 -4.88 -12.89 -11.49
N LEU A 39 -6.03 -12.31 -11.82
CA LEU A 39 -6.52 -11.08 -11.20
C LEU A 39 -6.85 -11.25 -9.72
N SER A 40 -7.44 -12.37 -9.32
CA SER A 40 -7.71 -12.66 -7.91
C SER A 40 -6.42 -12.78 -7.11
N THR A 41 -5.41 -13.46 -7.65
CA THR A 41 -4.07 -13.58 -7.04
C THR A 41 -3.37 -12.23 -7.00
N LEU A 42 -3.46 -11.45 -8.07
CA LEU A 42 -2.90 -10.11 -8.17
C LEU A 42 -3.49 -9.19 -7.09
N ALA A 43 -4.82 -9.16 -6.96
CA ALA A 43 -5.52 -8.35 -5.97
C ALA A 43 -5.09 -8.71 -4.55
N LEU A 44 -4.95 -10.00 -4.26
CA LEU A 44 -4.47 -10.49 -2.97
C LEU A 44 -3.04 -10.03 -2.69
N LEU A 45 -2.12 -10.18 -3.63
CA LEU A 45 -0.72 -9.74 -3.49
C LEU A 45 -0.63 -8.24 -3.25
N VAL A 46 -1.31 -7.45 -4.08
CA VAL A 46 -1.34 -5.98 -3.95
C VAL A 46 -1.87 -5.57 -2.58
N PHE A 47 -2.96 -6.19 -2.13
CA PHE A 47 -3.55 -5.85 -0.83
C PHE A 47 -2.64 -6.23 0.34
N VAL A 48 -1.98 -7.40 0.29
CA VAL A 48 -1.00 -7.83 1.31
C VAL A 48 0.17 -6.83 1.38
N PHE A 49 0.75 -6.47 0.23
CA PHE A 49 1.84 -5.49 0.20
C PHE A 49 1.40 -4.11 0.67
N PHE A 50 0.19 -3.69 0.30
CA PHE A 50 -0.40 -2.45 0.81
C PHE A 50 -0.49 -2.46 2.33
N CYS A 51 -1.00 -3.54 2.93
CA CYS A 51 -1.09 -3.70 4.37
C CYS A 51 0.29 -3.62 5.05
N LEU A 52 1.30 -4.29 4.49
CA LEU A 52 2.67 -4.25 5.01
C LEU A 52 3.28 -2.85 4.90
N GLN A 53 3.16 -2.21 3.73
CA GLN A 53 3.65 -0.85 3.51
C GLN A 53 2.99 0.13 4.49
N PHE A 54 1.69 0.01 4.70
CA PHE A 54 0.94 0.91 5.58
C PHE A 54 1.48 0.89 7.03
N ILE A 55 1.83 -0.29 7.54
CA ILE A 55 2.44 -0.43 8.87
C ILE A 55 3.87 0.13 8.87
N LEU A 56 4.67 -0.22 7.87
CA LEU A 56 6.07 0.18 7.78
C LEU A 56 6.25 1.67 7.52
N GLN A 57 5.29 2.31 6.85
CA GLN A 57 5.33 3.74 6.55
C GLN A 57 5.23 4.64 7.79
N LEU A 58 4.90 4.08 8.97
CA LEU A 58 4.97 4.83 10.22
C LEU A 58 6.37 5.41 10.52
N ILE A 59 7.45 4.78 10.03
CA ILE A 59 8.79 5.34 10.19
C ILE A 59 8.94 6.67 9.44
N THR A 60 8.44 6.77 8.22
CA THR A 60 8.50 8.01 7.43
C THR A 60 7.66 9.11 8.07
N THR A 61 6.54 8.74 8.70
CA THR A 61 5.71 9.67 9.50
C THR A 61 6.49 10.20 10.70
N ILE A 62 7.23 9.35 11.42
CA ILE A 62 8.07 9.78 12.56
C ILE A 62 9.20 10.70 12.09
N ILE A 63 9.87 10.37 11.00
CA ILE A 63 10.92 11.19 10.40
C ILE A 63 10.37 12.57 10.00
N THR A 64 9.19 12.61 9.37
CA THR A 64 8.51 13.85 8.97
C THR A 64 8.09 14.67 10.20
N ALA A 65 7.56 14.03 11.23
CA ALA A 65 7.19 14.68 12.49
C ALA A 65 8.41 15.30 13.22
N ASN A 66 9.61 14.74 13.01
CA ASN A 66 10.87 15.31 13.46
C ASN A 66 11.44 16.39 12.52
N GLN A 67 10.62 16.97 11.66
CA GLN A 67 10.98 18.04 10.71
C GLN A 67 12.08 17.65 9.71
N GLN A 68 12.14 16.37 9.34
CA GLN A 68 13.09 15.86 8.33
C GLN A 68 12.38 15.22 7.12
N PRO A 69 11.41 15.91 6.47
CA PRO A 69 10.64 15.34 5.36
C PRO A 69 11.51 14.94 4.17
N ALA A 70 12.64 15.62 3.98
CA ALA A 70 13.60 15.27 2.92
C ALA A 70 14.16 13.85 3.08
N LYS A 71 14.46 13.42 4.32
CA LYS A 71 14.89 12.03 4.59
C LYS A 71 13.77 11.04 4.29
N ALA A 72 12.53 11.33 4.71
CA ALA A 72 11.38 10.47 4.43
C ALA A 72 11.16 10.32 2.91
N SER A 73 11.18 11.42 2.17
CA SER A 73 11.05 11.43 0.71
C SER A 73 12.19 10.69 0.02
N PHE A 74 13.42 10.78 0.53
CA PHE A 74 14.56 10.05 0.00
C PHE A 74 14.37 8.53 0.07
N PHE A 75 13.84 7.98 1.16
CA PHE A 75 13.56 6.54 1.26
C PHE A 75 12.42 6.10 0.35
N ASN A 76 11.38 6.92 0.19
CA ASN A 76 10.32 6.66 -0.79
C ASN A 76 10.87 6.68 -2.21
N PHE A 77 11.73 7.63 -2.54
CA PHE A 77 12.44 7.71 -3.83
C PHE A 77 13.30 6.46 -4.07
N LEU A 78 14.08 6.02 -3.07
CA LEU A 78 14.87 4.79 -3.18
C LEU A 78 13.98 3.57 -3.48
N GLY A 79 12.86 3.43 -2.76
CA GLY A 79 11.88 2.36 -3.01
C GLY A 79 11.39 2.36 -4.46
N SER A 80 11.01 3.52 -4.99
CA SER A 80 10.57 3.69 -6.37
C SER A 80 11.68 3.41 -7.38
N LEU A 81 12.90 3.87 -7.12
CA LEU A 81 14.06 3.64 -7.99
C LEU A 81 14.42 2.15 -8.07
N PHE A 82 14.43 1.44 -6.94
CA PHE A 82 14.65 -0.01 -6.93
C PHE A 82 13.52 -0.75 -7.64
N SER A 83 12.26 -0.36 -7.43
CA SER A 83 11.12 -0.96 -8.15
C SER A 83 11.28 -0.78 -9.66
N LEU A 84 11.63 0.42 -10.11
CA LEU A 84 11.87 0.70 -11.53
C LEU A 84 13.00 -0.18 -12.10
N THR A 85 14.09 -0.33 -11.34
CA THR A 85 15.23 -1.18 -11.75
C THR A 85 14.82 -2.64 -11.89
N VAL A 86 14.05 -3.17 -10.92
CA VAL A 86 13.54 -4.55 -10.96
C VAL A 86 12.59 -4.72 -12.15
N ILE A 87 11.67 -3.79 -12.39
CA ILE A 87 10.76 -3.83 -13.55
C ILE A 87 11.56 -3.83 -14.85
N PHE A 88 12.57 -2.97 -14.97
CA PHE A 88 13.42 -2.91 -16.17
C PHE A 88 14.13 -4.25 -16.43
N ILE A 89 14.65 -4.91 -15.40
CA ILE A 89 15.26 -6.23 -15.51
C ILE A 89 14.20 -7.27 -15.93
N LEU A 90 13.03 -7.27 -15.29
CA LEU A 90 11.95 -8.21 -15.60
C LEU A 90 11.44 -8.07 -17.02
N THR A 91 11.35 -6.86 -17.57
CA THR A 91 10.94 -6.66 -18.98
C THR A 91 11.93 -7.22 -19.99
N LYS A 92 13.17 -7.44 -19.62
CA LYS A 92 14.21 -8.03 -20.46
C LYS A 92 14.34 -9.55 -20.30
N THR A 93 13.92 -10.08 -19.15
CA THR A 93 14.16 -11.49 -18.78
C THR A 93 12.91 -12.36 -18.81
N THR A 94 11.71 -11.75 -18.78
CA THR A 94 10.44 -12.49 -18.69
C THR A 94 9.44 -12.04 -19.76
N SER A 95 8.58 -12.96 -20.15
CA SER A 95 7.39 -12.68 -20.96
C SER A 95 6.33 -12.05 -20.09
N GLY A 96 6.28 -10.74 -19.96
CA GLY A 96 5.36 -9.92 -19.15
C GLY A 96 4.29 -10.65 -18.34
N SER A 97 4.30 -10.46 -17.03
CA SER A 97 3.28 -10.98 -16.10
C SER A 97 2.86 -9.91 -15.13
N LEU A 98 1.56 -9.76 -14.92
CA LEU A 98 1.00 -8.84 -13.93
C LEU A 98 1.45 -9.19 -12.51
N ILE A 99 1.66 -10.48 -12.22
CA ILE A 99 2.13 -10.94 -10.91
C ILE A 99 3.56 -10.46 -10.64
N TYR A 100 4.47 -10.55 -11.61
CA TYR A 100 5.84 -10.04 -11.45
C TYR A 100 5.87 -8.52 -11.30
N LEU A 101 4.98 -7.81 -12.00
CA LEU A 101 4.82 -6.37 -11.84
C LEU A 101 4.36 -6.02 -10.42
N ALA A 102 3.32 -6.70 -9.91
CA ALA A 102 2.83 -6.49 -8.55
C ALA A 102 3.88 -6.82 -7.48
N LEU A 103 4.66 -7.89 -7.68
CA LEU A 103 5.77 -8.24 -6.80
C LEU A 103 6.83 -7.14 -6.78
N SER A 104 7.25 -6.63 -7.94
CA SER A 104 8.26 -5.57 -7.99
C SER A 104 7.79 -4.26 -7.36
N LEU A 105 6.54 -3.85 -7.62
CA LEU A 105 5.97 -2.62 -7.09
C LEU A 105 5.60 -2.73 -5.59
N GLY A 106 5.25 -3.93 -5.12
CA GLY A 106 4.87 -4.15 -3.73
C GLY A 106 6.05 -4.52 -2.83
N PHE A 107 6.84 -5.51 -3.22
CA PHE A 107 7.90 -6.06 -2.38
C PHE A 107 9.09 -5.11 -2.23
N THR A 108 9.49 -4.42 -3.30
CA THR A 108 10.66 -3.54 -3.26
C THR A 108 10.51 -2.38 -2.27
N PRO A 109 9.40 -1.59 -2.27
CA PRO A 109 9.18 -0.59 -1.24
C PRO A 109 9.11 -1.17 0.17
N VAL A 110 8.51 -2.35 0.35
CA VAL A 110 8.47 -3.05 1.65
C VAL A 110 9.88 -3.35 2.14
N LEU A 111 10.78 -3.84 1.29
CA LEU A 111 12.18 -4.08 1.65
C LEU A 111 12.89 -2.79 2.09
N VAL A 112 12.76 -1.72 1.30
CA VAL A 112 13.39 -0.43 1.63
C VAL A 112 12.84 0.14 2.93
N LEU A 113 11.53 0.11 3.15
CA LEU A 113 10.90 0.57 4.38
C LEU A 113 11.28 -0.29 5.58
N THR A 114 11.42 -1.60 5.40
CA THR A 114 11.88 -2.50 6.47
C THR A 114 13.33 -2.20 6.85
N ALA A 115 14.22 -2.10 5.87
CA ALA A 115 15.62 -1.77 6.10
C ALA A 115 15.76 -0.40 6.78
N SER A 116 15.05 0.62 6.30
CA SER A 116 15.04 1.95 6.92
C SER A 116 14.48 1.93 8.34
N SER A 117 13.39 1.19 8.59
CA SER A 117 12.81 1.05 9.93
C SER A 117 13.80 0.42 10.89
N LEU A 118 14.45 -0.68 10.50
CA LEU A 118 15.47 -1.34 11.32
C LEU A 118 16.64 -0.40 11.62
N TRP A 119 17.13 0.30 10.59
CA TRP A 119 18.24 1.25 10.76
C TRP A 119 17.88 2.37 11.73
N PHE A 120 16.76 3.05 11.51
CA PHE A 120 16.37 4.21 12.31
C PHE A 120 16.01 3.84 13.75
N TYR A 121 15.29 2.74 13.99
CA TYR A 121 14.94 2.32 15.34
C TYR A 121 16.11 1.72 16.13
N THR A 122 17.18 1.32 15.47
CA THR A 122 18.41 0.89 16.16
C THR A 122 19.35 2.05 16.47
N HIS A 123 19.28 3.15 15.72
CA HIS A 123 20.20 4.29 15.81
C HIS A 123 19.50 5.59 16.26
N GLU A 124 19.04 6.37 15.29
CA GLU A 124 18.60 7.75 15.50
C GLU A 124 17.27 7.84 16.30
N TYR A 125 16.34 6.92 16.03
CA TYR A 125 14.99 6.92 16.62
C TYR A 125 14.75 5.78 17.61
N LYS A 126 15.79 5.27 18.27
CA LYS A 126 15.70 4.20 19.28
C LYS A 126 14.66 4.50 20.38
N LYS A 127 14.51 5.76 20.75
CA LYS A 127 13.53 6.22 21.75
C LYS A 127 12.08 5.99 21.31
N TYR A 128 11.82 6.01 20.00
CA TYR A 128 10.49 5.84 19.42
C TYR A 128 10.25 4.42 18.89
N ALA A 129 11.21 3.53 19.10
CA ALA A 129 11.10 2.15 18.65
C ALA A 129 9.84 1.47 19.24
N PRO A 130 9.08 0.73 18.43
CA PRO A 130 7.86 0.07 18.90
C PRO A 130 8.21 -0.96 19.99
N SER A 131 7.48 -0.89 21.11
CA SER A 131 7.64 -1.82 22.24
C SER A 131 6.28 -2.23 22.78
N ILE A 132 6.10 -3.53 22.98
CA ILE A 132 4.85 -4.09 23.53
C ILE A 132 4.56 -3.57 24.93
N LYS A 133 5.62 -3.24 25.72
CA LYS A 133 5.50 -2.73 27.09
C LYS A 133 4.76 -1.40 27.19
N PHE A 134 4.77 -0.59 26.13
CA PHE A 134 4.16 0.75 26.11
C PHE A 134 2.82 0.80 25.38
N VAL A 135 2.21 -0.35 25.08
CA VAL A 135 0.89 -0.40 24.45
C VAL A 135 -0.17 0.04 25.44
N LYS A 136 -0.83 1.17 25.14
CA LYS A 136 -1.96 1.70 25.92
C LYS A 136 -3.14 1.95 24.99
N PHE A 137 -4.17 1.13 25.10
CA PHE A 137 -5.39 1.25 24.28
C PHE A 137 -6.24 2.48 24.66
N SER A 138 -6.02 3.11 25.80
CA SER A 138 -6.71 4.35 26.18
C SER A 138 -6.55 5.48 25.15
N TYR A 139 -5.42 5.54 24.47
CA TYR A 139 -5.19 6.51 23.38
C TYR A 139 -5.88 6.14 22.05
N ALA A 140 -6.43 4.95 21.94
CA ALA A 140 -7.10 4.52 20.70
C ALA A 140 -8.26 5.44 20.33
N ARG A 141 -9.05 5.87 21.31
CA ARG A 141 -10.21 6.74 21.09
C ARG A 141 -9.83 8.09 20.49
N GLU A 142 -8.79 8.72 20.99
CA GLU A 142 -8.31 10.02 20.47
C GLU A 142 -7.75 9.87 19.06
N LEU A 143 -6.90 8.84 18.84
CA LEU A 143 -6.33 8.56 17.53
C LEU A 143 -7.41 8.25 16.50
N MET A 144 -8.40 7.44 16.86
CA MET A 144 -9.53 7.09 15.96
C MET A 144 -10.41 8.31 15.68
N SER A 145 -10.70 9.16 16.66
CA SER A 145 -11.50 10.37 16.45
C SER A 145 -10.85 11.34 15.47
N LEU A 146 -9.54 11.55 15.61
CA LEU A 146 -8.79 12.41 14.70
C LEU A 146 -8.67 11.74 13.32
N GLY A 147 -8.32 10.45 13.29
CA GLY A 147 -8.18 9.67 12.06
C GLY A 147 -9.47 9.61 11.25
N LEU A 148 -10.63 9.48 11.90
CA LEU A 148 -11.92 9.44 11.20
C LEU A 148 -12.23 10.73 10.44
N LYS A 149 -11.88 11.88 10.99
CA LYS A 149 -12.07 13.18 10.32
C LYS A 149 -11.24 13.26 9.04
N PHE A 150 -9.97 12.87 9.09
CA PHE A 150 -9.11 12.80 7.92
C PHE A 150 -9.56 11.74 6.92
N PHE A 151 -10.05 10.61 7.40
CA PHE A 151 -10.56 9.52 6.56
C PHE A 151 -11.76 9.96 5.71
N ILE A 152 -12.70 10.73 6.28
CA ILE A 152 -13.84 11.27 5.51
C ILE A 152 -13.35 12.19 4.39
N ILE A 153 -12.36 13.05 4.68
CA ILE A 153 -11.77 13.93 3.66
C ILE A 153 -11.11 13.09 2.55
N GLN A 154 -10.36 12.05 2.92
CA GLN A 154 -9.69 11.19 1.96
C GLN A 154 -10.66 10.37 1.11
N ILE A 155 -11.76 9.86 1.68
CA ILE A 155 -12.81 9.21 0.88
C ILE A 155 -13.39 10.18 -0.14
N ALA A 156 -13.70 11.40 0.25
CA ALA A 156 -14.22 12.41 -0.68
C ALA A 156 -13.22 12.66 -1.83
N THR A 157 -11.93 12.73 -1.53
CA THR A 157 -10.86 12.88 -2.54
C THR A 157 -10.82 11.69 -3.49
N VAL A 158 -10.81 10.46 -2.96
CA VAL A 158 -10.81 9.23 -3.77
C VAL A 158 -12.05 9.16 -4.67
N VAL A 159 -13.24 9.47 -4.12
CA VAL A 159 -14.48 9.48 -4.92
C VAL A 159 -14.39 10.51 -6.05
N LEU A 160 -13.84 11.69 -5.80
CA LEU A 160 -13.75 12.74 -6.83
C LEU A 160 -12.76 12.39 -7.96
N TYR A 161 -11.60 11.83 -7.63
CA TYR A 161 -10.52 11.63 -8.59
C TYR A 161 -10.48 10.22 -9.17
N GLU A 162 -10.65 9.18 -8.34
CA GLU A 162 -10.51 7.78 -8.79
C GLU A 162 -11.78 7.21 -9.43
N THR A 163 -12.96 7.77 -9.11
CA THR A 163 -14.21 7.31 -9.75
C THR A 163 -14.18 7.55 -11.26
N SER A 164 -13.53 8.61 -11.74
CA SER A 164 -13.36 8.87 -13.16
C SER A 164 -12.62 7.74 -13.87
N ASN A 165 -11.54 7.23 -13.27
CA ASN A 165 -10.77 6.12 -13.81
C ASN A 165 -11.60 4.84 -13.91
N LEU A 166 -12.45 4.58 -12.89
CA LEU A 166 -13.34 3.43 -12.89
C LEU A 166 -14.42 3.54 -13.96
N ILE A 167 -15.02 4.73 -14.13
CA ILE A 167 -16.04 4.98 -15.17
C ILE A 167 -15.44 4.80 -16.57
N ILE A 168 -14.24 5.33 -16.81
CA ILE A 168 -13.56 5.19 -18.10
C ILE A 168 -13.25 3.71 -18.36
N ALA A 169 -12.74 2.98 -17.38
CA ALA A 169 -12.45 1.56 -17.51
C ALA A 169 -13.71 0.75 -17.86
N GLN A 170 -14.86 1.07 -17.25
CA GLN A 170 -16.13 0.38 -17.49
C GLN A 170 -16.74 0.69 -18.86
N LEU A 171 -16.70 1.97 -19.29
CA LEU A 171 -17.37 2.40 -20.51
C LEU A 171 -16.50 2.19 -21.77
N PHE A 172 -15.19 2.43 -21.66
CA PHE A 172 -14.27 2.48 -22.80
C PHE A 172 -13.17 1.41 -22.73
N GLY A 173 -13.10 0.64 -21.63
CA GLY A 173 -12.08 -0.36 -21.40
C GLY A 173 -10.84 0.19 -20.69
N PRO A 174 -10.05 -0.69 -20.01
CA PRO A 174 -8.92 -0.28 -19.18
C PRO A 174 -7.77 0.38 -19.98
N ALA A 175 -7.65 0.12 -21.27
CA ALA A 175 -6.63 0.73 -22.13
C ALA A 175 -6.79 2.25 -22.27
N GLN A 176 -8.00 2.77 -22.10
CA GLN A 176 -8.29 4.20 -22.22
C GLN A 176 -8.02 4.99 -20.92
N VAL A 177 -7.79 4.29 -19.80
CA VAL A 177 -7.44 4.94 -18.52
C VAL A 177 -6.05 5.57 -18.58
N THR A 178 -5.10 4.89 -19.25
CA THR A 178 -3.70 5.36 -19.34
C THR A 178 -3.55 6.72 -20.01
N PRO A 179 -4.15 6.99 -21.20
CA PRO A 179 -4.06 8.33 -21.83
C PRO A 179 -4.88 9.42 -21.08
N TYR A 180 -5.80 9.02 -20.20
CA TYR A 180 -6.57 9.98 -19.39
C TYR A 180 -5.78 10.51 -18.19
N ASN A 181 -4.92 9.70 -17.57
CA ASN A 181 -4.07 10.05 -16.44
C ASN A 181 -2.73 10.68 -16.87
#